data_3a760afc59ae999a84d0733427e959a5
#
_entry.id   3a760afc59ae999a84d0733427e959a5
#
_cell.length_a   1.000
_cell.length_b   1.000
_cell.length_c   1.000
_cell.angle_alpha   90.00
_cell.angle_beta   90.00
_cell.angle_gamma   90.00
#
_symmetry.space_group_name_H-M   'P 1'
#
loop_
_entity.id
_entity.type
_entity.pdbx_description
1 polymer ?
#
loop_
_entity_poly.entity_id
_entity_poly.type
_entity_poly.pdbx_seq_one_letter_code
_entity_poly.pdbx_strand_id
1 'polypeptide(L)'
;MTLIVLISALGVAILTAAVSAVAVWRVRNSADQRVADAVQKLAAGMQETMWDLTQAVETAQTTRADLFVGELAASLDLDEVTERTLEAASTIQGVEAALLDAEAPEGARVNATVGMPVEEAAKAAVQLPENDNLRAVEITYRYRIDDVENSSASHVRSGVVLPMRSDGTMIGSLSAFSRSAGQKLGDAQIDELERLAFRAGPALENARKYAEARALADLDALTTLHNRRYFHETLAREVARAQRYGRRLSLIVFDLDDFKAINDRVGHLVGDAVLAEAAERLLSVVRSADIACRVGGDEFAVVLPESNAEEAELLAGRIARAINARPITAAGTVELSAGVAELRPSDRPTDLFERADEALYRAKELGKAQTHVAADGA
;
A
#
# COMPACT_ATOMS: atom_id res chain seq x y z
N MET A 1 -3.96 -14.92 37.76
CA MET A 1 -4.78 -15.91 37.02
C MET A 1 -6.15 -15.38 36.60
N THR A 2 -6.91 -14.70 37.46
CA THR A 2 -8.27 -14.18 37.15
C THR A 2 -8.29 -13.08 36.03
N LEU A 3 -7.31 -12.24 35.94
CA LEU A 3 -7.28 -11.14 34.95
C LEU A 3 -7.07 -11.65 33.50
N ILE A 4 -6.21 -12.66 33.32
CA ILE A 4 -5.93 -13.26 31.99
C ILE A 4 -7.15 -14.01 31.45
N VAL A 5 -7.90 -14.70 32.31
CA VAL A 5 -9.13 -15.38 31.92
C VAL A 5 -10.23 -14.38 31.54
N LEU A 6 -10.28 -13.21 32.19
CA LEU A 6 -11.25 -12.16 31.85
C LEU A 6 -10.94 -11.50 30.51
N ILE A 7 -9.66 -11.27 30.19
CA ILE A 7 -9.21 -10.69 28.91
C ILE A 7 -9.47 -11.68 27.75
N SER A 8 -9.23 -12.97 27.95
CA SER A 8 -9.53 -13.98 26.91
C SER A 8 -11.04 -14.15 26.69
N ALA A 9 -11.86 -14.11 27.73
CA ALA A 9 -13.33 -14.19 27.62
C ALA A 9 -13.91 -12.95 26.91
N LEU A 10 -13.36 -11.75 27.16
CA LEU A 10 -13.78 -10.50 26.51
C LEU A 10 -13.37 -10.52 25.02
N GLY A 11 -12.18 -11.01 24.69
CA GLY A 11 -11.72 -11.16 23.30
C GLY A 11 -12.61 -12.11 22.49
N VAL A 12 -13.02 -13.24 23.08
CA VAL A 12 -13.95 -14.19 22.42
C VAL A 12 -15.34 -13.57 22.24
N ALA A 13 -15.85 -12.79 23.20
CA ALA A 13 -17.15 -12.14 23.09
C ALA A 13 -17.18 -11.05 21.99
N ILE A 14 -16.10 -10.28 21.84
CA ILE A 14 -15.97 -9.28 20.78
C ILE A 14 -15.88 -9.94 19.39
N LEU A 15 -15.14 -11.05 19.28
CA LEU A 15 -15.00 -11.79 18.04
C LEU A 15 -16.33 -12.43 17.59
N THR A 16 -17.10 -12.99 18.52
CA THR A 16 -18.43 -13.54 18.21
C THR A 16 -19.45 -12.48 17.84
N ALA A 17 -19.40 -11.29 18.44
CA ALA A 17 -20.26 -10.17 18.07
C ALA A 17 -19.93 -9.62 16.67
N ALA A 18 -18.65 -9.52 16.31
CA ALA A 18 -18.20 -9.08 14.97
C ALA A 18 -18.61 -10.08 13.88
N VAL A 19 -18.46 -11.38 14.12
CA VAL A 19 -18.87 -12.44 13.18
C VAL A 19 -20.40 -12.44 12.98
N SER A 20 -21.17 -12.21 14.05
CA SER A 20 -22.64 -12.13 13.98
C SER A 20 -23.12 -10.88 13.23
N ALA A 21 -22.48 -9.74 13.41
CA ALA A 21 -22.80 -8.49 12.69
C ALA A 21 -22.53 -8.61 11.16
N VAL A 22 -21.43 -9.26 10.79
CA VAL A 22 -21.09 -9.56 9.38
C VAL A 22 -22.08 -10.54 8.77
N ALA A 23 -22.56 -11.53 9.54
CA ALA A 23 -23.56 -12.51 9.07
C ALA A 23 -24.94 -11.88 8.82
N VAL A 24 -25.37 -10.93 9.65
CA VAL A 24 -26.66 -10.21 9.50
C VAL A 24 -26.64 -9.24 8.32
N TRP A 25 -25.51 -8.57 8.06
CA TRP A 25 -25.32 -7.70 6.90
C TRP A 25 -25.35 -8.48 5.57
N ARG A 26 -24.89 -9.74 5.59
CA ARG A 26 -24.82 -10.65 4.44
C ARG A 26 -26.16 -11.06 3.83
N VAL A 27 -27.21 -11.14 4.65
CA VAL A 27 -28.54 -11.53 4.18
C VAL A 27 -29.16 -10.48 3.23
N ARG A 28 -28.62 -9.28 3.20
CA ARG A 28 -29.13 -8.15 2.41
C ARG A 28 -28.45 -7.93 1.04
N ASN A 29 -27.29 -8.53 0.75
CA ASN A 29 -26.58 -8.23 -0.51
C ASN A 29 -25.89 -9.49 -1.08
N SER A 30 -26.54 -10.12 -2.06
CA SER A 30 -26.11 -11.38 -2.69
C SER A 30 -24.94 -11.26 -3.71
N ALA A 31 -24.34 -10.09 -3.86
CA ALA A 31 -23.19 -9.87 -4.76
C ALA A 31 -21.82 -10.15 -4.10
N ASP A 32 -21.75 -10.25 -2.76
CA ASP A 32 -20.49 -10.28 -2.02
C ASP A 32 -19.96 -11.66 -1.59
N GLN A 33 -20.49 -12.74 -2.12
CA GLN A 33 -20.06 -14.08 -1.68
C GLN A 33 -18.57 -14.36 -1.92
N ARG A 34 -17.96 -13.84 -2.99
CA ARG A 34 -16.54 -14.04 -3.30
C ARG A 34 -15.59 -13.29 -2.37
N VAL A 35 -15.95 -12.06 -2.01
CA VAL A 35 -15.18 -11.25 -1.06
C VAL A 35 -15.29 -11.83 0.34
N ALA A 36 -16.46 -12.35 0.70
CA ALA A 36 -16.70 -12.96 1.99
C ALA A 36 -15.94 -14.29 2.18
N ASP A 37 -15.78 -15.10 1.13
CA ASP A 37 -14.97 -16.33 1.18
C ASP A 37 -13.46 -16.01 1.32
N ALA A 38 -12.99 -14.95 0.67
CA ALA A 38 -11.61 -14.50 0.83
C ALA A 38 -11.35 -13.98 2.25
N VAL A 39 -12.26 -13.16 2.79
CA VAL A 39 -12.18 -12.65 4.18
C VAL A 39 -12.29 -13.80 5.19
N GLN A 40 -13.12 -14.80 4.95
CA GLN A 40 -13.26 -15.94 5.85
C GLN A 40 -12.04 -16.88 5.81
N LYS A 41 -11.43 -17.07 4.64
CA LYS A 41 -10.13 -17.78 4.51
C LYS A 41 -9.00 -16.99 5.18
N LEU A 42 -9.00 -15.67 5.04
CA LEU A 42 -8.05 -14.80 5.73
C LEU A 42 -8.23 -14.86 7.26
N ALA A 43 -9.47 -14.79 7.74
CA ALA A 43 -9.80 -14.88 9.17
C ALA A 43 -9.47 -16.27 9.76
N ALA A 44 -9.67 -17.34 9.01
CA ALA A 44 -9.31 -18.70 9.43
C ALA A 44 -7.78 -18.88 9.50
N GLY A 45 -7.03 -18.37 8.52
CA GLY A 45 -5.56 -18.36 8.55
C GLY A 45 -5.00 -17.50 9.68
N MET A 46 -5.66 -16.37 10.00
CA MET A 46 -5.28 -15.55 11.16
C MET A 46 -5.56 -16.26 12.51
N GLN A 47 -6.62 -17.05 12.61
CA GLN A 47 -6.90 -17.83 13.83
C GLN A 47 -5.88 -18.97 14.04
N GLU A 48 -5.45 -19.63 12.98
CA GLU A 48 -4.44 -20.69 13.03
C GLU A 48 -3.06 -20.12 13.43
N THR A 49 -2.66 -18.99 12.83
CA THR A 49 -1.42 -18.30 13.21
C THR A 49 -1.48 -17.72 14.63
N MET A 50 -2.63 -17.23 15.12
CA MET A 50 -2.79 -16.79 16.51
C MET A 50 -2.72 -17.96 17.50
N TRP A 51 -3.23 -19.13 17.14
CA TRP A 51 -3.14 -20.34 17.97
C TRP A 51 -1.70 -20.81 18.12
N ASP A 52 -0.93 -20.86 17.01
CA ASP A 52 0.48 -21.24 17.02
C ASP A 52 1.34 -20.22 17.78
N LEU A 53 1.01 -18.92 17.71
CA LEU A 53 1.64 -17.87 18.51
C LEU A 53 1.35 -18.02 20.01
N THR A 54 0.15 -18.42 20.39
CA THR A 54 -0.20 -18.61 21.81
C THR A 54 0.55 -19.80 22.43
N GLN A 55 0.74 -20.88 21.68
CA GLN A 55 1.56 -22.02 22.11
C GLN A 55 3.07 -21.69 22.17
N ALA A 56 3.57 -20.87 21.25
CA ALA A 56 4.97 -20.45 21.26
C ALA A 56 5.29 -19.51 22.45
N VAL A 57 4.34 -18.69 22.87
CA VAL A 57 4.48 -17.78 24.02
C VAL A 57 4.51 -18.53 25.36
N GLU A 58 3.82 -19.65 25.48
CA GLU A 58 3.81 -20.45 26.74
C GLU A 58 5.12 -21.23 26.99
N THR A 59 5.96 -21.42 25.97
CA THR A 59 7.16 -22.27 26.05
C THR A 59 8.50 -21.51 26.08
N ALA A 60 8.54 -20.19 25.94
CA ALA A 60 9.78 -19.44 25.86
C ALA A 60 10.03 -18.54 27.07
N GLN A 61 11.14 -18.75 27.79
CA GLN A 61 11.72 -17.73 28.68
C GLN A 61 12.24 -16.57 27.83
N THR A 62 11.67 -15.39 28.07
CA THR A 62 11.71 -14.17 27.25
C THR A 62 13.10 -13.53 27.16
N THR A 63 13.68 -13.54 25.99
CA THR A 63 14.71 -12.59 25.57
C THR A 63 14.02 -11.34 24.97
N ARG A 64 14.67 -10.18 25.05
CA ARG A 64 14.10 -8.88 24.57
C ARG A 64 13.67 -8.91 23.09
N ALA A 65 14.32 -9.77 22.27
CA ALA A 65 13.95 -10.07 20.90
C ALA A 65 12.56 -10.74 20.78
N ASP A 66 12.14 -11.54 21.76
CA ASP A 66 10.84 -12.22 21.74
C ASP A 66 9.65 -11.27 21.93
N LEU A 67 9.85 -10.12 22.58
CA LEU A 67 8.83 -9.06 22.70
C LEU A 67 8.59 -8.33 21.37
N PHE A 68 9.67 -8.00 20.64
CA PHE A 68 9.56 -7.39 19.31
C PHE A 68 8.89 -8.29 18.28
N VAL A 69 9.05 -9.58 18.43
CA VAL A 69 8.53 -10.57 17.48
C VAL A 69 7.02 -10.79 17.61
N GLY A 70 6.44 -10.66 18.79
CA GLY A 70 4.98 -10.67 18.97
C GLY A 70 4.29 -9.51 18.25
N GLU A 71 4.99 -8.39 18.14
CA GLU A 71 4.51 -7.19 17.43
C GLU A 71 4.69 -7.28 15.91
N LEU A 72 5.71 -8.00 15.41
CA LEU A 72 5.92 -8.23 13.97
C LEU A 72 4.73 -8.95 13.30
N ALA A 73 4.19 -9.97 13.97
CA ALA A 73 3.07 -10.75 13.44
C ALA A 73 1.73 -10.00 13.47
N ALA A 74 1.66 -8.87 14.19
CA ALA A 74 0.43 -8.07 14.31
C ALA A 74 0.31 -6.98 13.24
N SER A 75 1.40 -6.61 12.56
CA SER A 75 1.36 -5.60 11.50
C SER A 75 1.10 -6.22 10.13
N LEU A 76 0.21 -5.59 9.37
CA LEU A 76 -0.08 -5.87 7.96
C LEU A 76 0.55 -4.83 7.03
N ASP A 77 1.36 -3.92 7.57
CA ASP A 77 2.09 -2.91 6.82
C ASP A 77 3.50 -3.42 6.52
N LEU A 78 3.85 -3.50 5.22
CA LEU A 78 5.13 -4.05 4.76
C LEU A 78 6.31 -3.21 5.23
N ASP A 79 6.17 -1.89 5.24
CA ASP A 79 7.21 -0.97 5.67
C ASP A 79 7.45 -1.10 7.18
N GLU A 80 6.38 -1.19 7.97
CA GLU A 80 6.46 -1.39 9.42
C GLU A 80 7.10 -2.73 9.79
N VAL A 81 6.73 -3.83 9.12
CA VAL A 81 7.34 -5.15 9.35
C VAL A 81 8.82 -5.14 8.98
N THR A 82 9.17 -4.48 7.88
CA THR A 82 10.55 -4.32 7.42
C THR A 82 11.38 -3.53 8.43
N GLU A 83 10.90 -2.36 8.86
CA GLU A 83 11.57 -1.49 9.82
C GLU A 83 11.79 -2.20 11.16
N ARG A 84 10.76 -2.82 11.70
CA ARG A 84 10.84 -3.58 12.95
C ARG A 84 11.80 -4.77 12.87
N THR A 85 11.84 -5.46 11.72
CA THR A 85 12.78 -6.57 11.52
C THR A 85 14.23 -6.08 11.55
N LEU A 86 14.51 -4.95 10.90
CA LEU A 86 15.83 -4.34 10.89
C LEU A 86 16.23 -3.79 12.28
N GLU A 87 15.31 -3.15 12.98
CA GLU A 87 15.51 -2.71 14.35
C GLU A 87 15.86 -3.88 15.27
N ALA A 88 15.07 -4.98 15.20
CA ALA A 88 15.35 -6.18 15.98
C ALA A 88 16.74 -6.76 15.66
N ALA A 89 17.12 -6.84 14.39
CA ALA A 89 18.44 -7.30 13.98
C ALA A 89 19.56 -6.41 14.58
N SER A 90 19.35 -5.10 14.60
CA SER A 90 20.33 -4.13 15.14
C SER A 90 20.52 -4.20 16.65
N THR A 91 19.57 -4.80 17.40
CA THR A 91 19.70 -5.01 18.86
C THR A 91 20.59 -6.20 19.21
N ILE A 92 20.87 -7.09 18.25
CA ILE A 92 21.69 -8.28 18.47
C ILE A 92 23.15 -7.86 18.60
N GLN A 93 23.80 -8.33 19.66
CA GLN A 93 25.17 -7.95 19.98
C GLN A 93 26.13 -8.30 18.84
N GLY A 94 26.91 -7.32 18.36
CA GLY A 94 27.88 -7.49 17.27
C GLY A 94 27.30 -7.23 15.87
N VAL A 95 26.00 -7.01 15.74
CA VAL A 95 25.37 -6.50 14.51
C VAL A 95 25.46 -4.98 14.51
N GLU A 96 26.24 -4.43 13.58
CA GLU A 96 26.45 -2.98 13.45
C GLU A 96 25.67 -2.39 12.27
N ALA A 97 25.25 -3.25 11.34
CA ALA A 97 24.35 -2.89 10.26
C ALA A 97 23.58 -4.12 9.78
N ALA A 98 22.40 -3.89 9.19
CA ALA A 98 21.63 -4.94 8.57
C ALA A 98 20.97 -4.46 7.27
N LEU A 99 20.69 -5.41 6.37
CA LEU A 99 19.96 -5.24 5.11
C LEU A 99 18.85 -6.29 5.06
N LEU A 100 17.65 -5.84 4.78
CA LEU A 100 16.55 -6.69 4.42
C LEU A 100 16.28 -6.52 2.92
N ASP A 101 16.29 -7.62 2.18
CA ASP A 101 15.93 -7.68 0.76
C ASP A 101 14.79 -8.70 0.62
N ALA A 102 13.60 -8.24 0.23
CA ALA A 102 12.42 -9.07 0.11
C ALA A 102 11.57 -8.70 -1.11
N GLU A 103 10.74 -9.64 -1.55
CA GLU A 103 9.75 -9.38 -2.58
C GLU A 103 8.65 -8.44 -2.05
N ALA A 104 8.30 -7.46 -2.89
CA ALA A 104 7.20 -6.53 -2.69
C ALA A 104 6.05 -6.83 -3.67
N PRO A 105 4.87 -6.21 -3.49
CA PRO A 105 3.78 -6.32 -4.46
C PRO A 105 4.22 -5.99 -5.89
N GLU A 106 3.57 -6.60 -6.88
CA GLU A 106 3.81 -6.40 -8.32
C GLU A 106 5.24 -6.78 -8.80
N GLY A 107 5.93 -7.66 -8.06
CA GLY A 107 7.28 -8.11 -8.42
C GLY A 107 8.39 -7.07 -8.15
N ALA A 108 8.07 -5.99 -7.46
CA ALA A 108 9.06 -5.06 -6.94
C ALA A 108 9.89 -5.71 -5.82
N ARG A 109 10.98 -5.05 -5.40
CA ARG A 109 11.78 -5.49 -4.25
C ARG A 109 11.90 -4.38 -3.23
N VAL A 110 11.74 -4.72 -1.96
CA VAL A 110 12.05 -3.86 -0.83
C VAL A 110 13.52 -4.10 -0.45
N ASN A 111 14.30 -3.03 -0.49
CA ASN A 111 15.67 -3.01 0.02
C ASN A 111 15.73 -1.97 1.13
N ALA A 112 15.74 -2.40 2.36
CA ALA A 112 15.83 -1.52 3.52
C ALA A 112 17.06 -1.84 4.38
N THR A 113 17.62 -0.82 5.01
CA THR A 113 18.87 -0.95 5.77
C THR A 113 18.80 -0.21 7.09
N VAL A 114 19.56 -0.72 8.06
CA VAL A 114 19.88 -0.01 9.29
C VAL A 114 21.40 -0.01 9.51
N GLY A 115 21.94 1.09 10.04
CA GLY A 115 23.37 1.22 10.35
C GLY A 115 24.30 1.48 9.16
N MET A 116 23.78 1.45 7.90
CA MET A 116 24.58 1.79 6.71
C MET A 116 23.68 2.29 5.57
N PRO A 117 24.23 3.05 4.60
CA PRO A 117 23.52 3.42 3.38
C PRO A 117 23.14 2.20 2.54
N VAL A 118 21.99 2.27 1.84
CA VAL A 118 21.49 1.17 0.97
C VAL A 118 22.49 0.80 -0.12
N GLU A 119 23.21 1.77 -0.69
CA GLU A 119 24.21 1.54 -1.73
C GLU A 119 25.42 0.76 -1.24
N GLU A 120 25.83 0.98 0.02
CA GLU A 120 26.92 0.23 0.67
C GLU A 120 26.47 -1.19 1.00
N ALA A 121 25.27 -1.34 1.56
CA ALA A 121 24.67 -2.61 1.88
C ALA A 121 24.47 -3.49 0.65
N ALA A 122 24.02 -2.92 -0.46
CA ALA A 122 23.83 -3.63 -1.73
C ALA A 122 25.16 -4.17 -2.30
N LYS A 123 26.27 -3.45 -2.11
CA LYS A 123 27.61 -3.93 -2.50
C LYS A 123 28.12 -5.04 -1.59
N ALA A 124 27.73 -5.03 -0.33
CA ALA A 124 28.07 -6.05 0.66
C ALA A 124 27.13 -7.27 0.62
N ALA A 125 25.96 -7.14 0.02
CA ALA A 125 24.99 -8.22 -0.08
C ALA A 125 25.49 -9.36 -0.97
N VAL A 126 25.24 -10.59 -0.52
CA VAL A 126 25.51 -11.81 -1.30
C VAL A 126 24.18 -12.47 -1.61
N GLN A 127 23.96 -12.78 -2.88
CA GLN A 127 22.79 -13.54 -3.28
C GLN A 127 22.88 -14.96 -2.77
N LEU A 128 21.86 -15.41 -2.07
CA LEU A 128 21.74 -16.79 -1.66
C LEU A 128 21.40 -17.67 -2.87
N PRO A 129 22.07 -18.83 -3.03
CA PRO A 129 21.65 -19.79 -4.03
C PRO A 129 20.25 -20.34 -3.68
N GLU A 130 19.46 -20.67 -4.69
CA GLU A 130 18.13 -21.30 -4.56
C GLU A 130 18.25 -22.76 -4.04
N ASN A 131 18.86 -22.94 -2.89
CA ASN A 131 19.00 -24.28 -2.29
C ASN A 131 18.13 -24.36 -1.03
N ASP A 132 17.23 -25.32 -1.00
CA ASP A 132 16.21 -25.48 0.05
C ASP A 132 16.77 -25.77 1.45
N ASN A 133 18.05 -26.10 1.59
CA ASN A 133 18.66 -26.53 2.86
C ASN A 133 19.59 -25.49 3.51
N LEU A 134 19.73 -24.29 2.93
CA LEU A 134 20.59 -23.27 3.54
C LEU A 134 19.90 -22.64 4.75
N ARG A 135 20.60 -22.66 5.91
CA ARG A 135 20.17 -21.96 7.13
C ARG A 135 20.75 -20.56 7.17
N ALA A 136 22.08 -20.46 7.18
CA ALA A 136 22.81 -19.19 7.21
C ALA A 136 24.08 -19.32 6.35
N VAL A 137 24.50 -18.21 5.73
CA VAL A 137 25.76 -18.14 4.99
C VAL A 137 26.63 -17.08 5.63
N GLU A 138 27.75 -17.50 6.23
CA GLU A 138 28.76 -16.60 6.76
C GLU A 138 29.61 -16.02 5.62
N ILE A 139 29.90 -14.72 5.70
CA ILE A 139 30.68 -13.97 4.73
C ILE A 139 31.84 -13.29 5.45
N THR A 140 33.03 -13.39 4.87
CA THR A 140 34.18 -12.62 5.32
C THR A 140 34.69 -11.77 4.17
N TYR A 141 34.75 -10.46 4.38
CA TYR A 141 35.16 -9.49 3.36
C TYR A 141 36.70 -9.28 3.46
N ARG A 142 37.34 -9.26 2.28
CA ARG A 142 38.75 -8.94 2.14
C ARG A 142 38.89 -7.75 1.21
N TYR A 143 39.44 -6.65 1.72
CA TYR A 143 39.67 -5.44 0.95
C TYR A 143 41.12 -5.37 0.48
N ARG A 144 41.37 -4.78 -0.70
CA ARG A 144 42.73 -4.42 -1.14
C ARG A 144 43.23 -3.25 -0.29
N ILE A 145 44.56 -3.18 -0.10
CA ILE A 145 45.20 -2.13 0.73
C ILE A 145 44.87 -0.74 0.20
N ASP A 146 44.82 -0.59 -1.14
CA ASP A 146 44.52 0.69 -1.82
C ASP A 146 43.07 1.17 -1.58
N ASP A 147 42.11 0.27 -1.31
CA ASP A 147 40.73 0.59 -1.03
C ASP A 147 40.52 1.11 0.42
N VAL A 148 41.43 0.72 1.32
CA VAL A 148 41.34 1.07 2.76
C VAL A 148 41.91 2.47 3.03
N GLU A 149 42.93 2.91 2.28
CA GLU A 149 43.55 4.21 2.47
C GLU A 149 42.73 5.40 1.96
N ASN A 150 41.78 5.16 1.00
CA ASN A 150 40.99 6.21 0.36
C ASN A 150 39.58 6.40 0.96
N SER A 151 39.19 5.61 1.96
CA SER A 151 37.84 5.72 2.51
C SER A 151 37.89 5.86 4.03
N SER A 152 37.38 6.99 4.49
CA SER A 152 37.15 7.25 5.93
C SER A 152 35.94 6.47 6.48
N ALA A 153 35.30 5.62 5.68
CA ALA A 153 34.20 4.78 6.09
C ALA A 153 34.69 3.46 6.72
N SER A 154 34.11 3.07 7.83
CA SER A 154 34.34 1.80 8.50
C SER A 154 33.80 0.66 7.63
N HIS A 155 34.68 -0.07 6.95
CA HIS A 155 34.28 -1.16 6.05
C HIS A 155 33.71 -2.37 6.81
N VAL A 156 32.71 -3.01 6.24
CA VAL A 156 32.18 -4.29 6.72
C VAL A 156 33.28 -5.34 6.70
N ARG A 157 33.48 -6.05 7.80
CA ARG A 157 34.51 -7.10 7.95
C ARG A 157 33.95 -8.50 7.84
N SER A 158 32.79 -8.72 8.41
CA SER A 158 32.11 -10.01 8.37
C SER A 158 30.60 -9.78 8.30
N GLY A 159 29.88 -10.78 7.85
CA GLY A 159 28.43 -10.75 7.80
C GLY A 159 27.86 -12.16 7.73
N VAL A 160 26.58 -12.24 7.96
CA VAL A 160 25.77 -13.45 7.82
C VAL A 160 24.55 -13.09 6.97
N VAL A 161 24.23 -13.93 6.01
CA VAL A 161 23.00 -13.82 5.21
C VAL A 161 22.11 -15.00 5.52
N LEU A 162 20.87 -14.70 5.85
CA LEU A 162 19.86 -15.66 6.27
C LEU A 162 18.68 -15.62 5.30
N PRO A 163 18.20 -16.77 4.79
CA PRO A 163 16.99 -16.81 3.98
C PRO A 163 15.77 -16.54 4.85
N MET A 164 14.89 -15.68 4.38
CA MET A 164 13.56 -15.51 4.94
C MET A 164 12.58 -16.34 4.11
N ARG A 165 11.87 -17.25 4.77
CA ARG A 165 10.98 -18.21 4.11
C ARG A 165 9.56 -18.10 4.65
N SER A 166 8.59 -18.34 3.77
CA SER A 166 7.20 -18.59 4.12
C SER A 166 6.71 -19.82 3.38
N ASP A 167 6.12 -20.77 4.07
CA ASP A 167 5.63 -22.05 3.51
C ASP A 167 6.67 -22.79 2.65
N GLY A 168 7.95 -22.75 3.07
CA GLY A 168 9.06 -23.37 2.36
C GLY A 168 9.62 -22.55 1.19
N THR A 169 8.93 -21.52 0.71
CA THR A 169 9.39 -20.65 -0.38
C THR A 169 10.27 -19.54 0.18
N MET A 170 11.40 -19.25 -0.48
CA MET A 170 12.25 -18.12 -0.14
C MET A 170 11.63 -16.84 -0.69
N ILE A 171 11.29 -15.91 0.20
CA ILE A 171 10.68 -14.62 -0.13
C ILE A 171 11.65 -13.46 -0.04
N GLY A 172 12.82 -13.69 0.53
CA GLY A 172 13.84 -12.68 0.71
C GLY A 172 15.01 -13.15 1.55
N SER A 173 15.86 -12.20 1.94
CA SER A 173 17.02 -12.45 2.81
C SER A 173 17.22 -11.33 3.83
N LEU A 174 17.68 -11.71 5.02
CA LEU A 174 18.17 -10.80 6.05
C LEU A 174 19.70 -10.92 6.11
N SER A 175 20.40 -9.83 5.87
CA SER A 175 21.86 -9.76 5.99
C SER A 175 22.22 -8.95 7.23
N ALA A 176 23.06 -9.47 8.09
CA ALA A 176 23.60 -8.78 9.25
C ALA A 176 25.13 -8.63 9.11
N PHE A 177 25.64 -7.45 9.43
CA PHE A 177 27.03 -7.09 9.19
C PHE A 177 27.73 -6.60 10.46
N SER A 178 29.04 -6.95 10.58
CA SER A 178 29.95 -6.40 11.58
C SER A 178 31.13 -5.70 10.91
N ARG A 179 31.53 -4.55 11.48
CA ARG A 179 32.68 -3.75 11.05
C ARG A 179 33.90 -3.97 11.97
N SER A 180 33.68 -4.64 13.10
CA SER A 180 34.72 -4.86 14.11
C SER A 180 35.77 -5.85 13.62
N ALA A 181 37.03 -5.44 13.64
CA ALA A 181 38.15 -6.28 13.21
C ALA A 181 38.33 -7.49 14.16
N GLY A 182 38.20 -8.70 13.60
CA GLY A 182 38.42 -9.94 14.37
C GLY A 182 37.19 -10.46 15.13
N GLN A 183 36.07 -9.74 15.13
CA GLN A 183 34.85 -10.19 15.76
C GLN A 183 33.89 -10.72 14.66
N LYS A 184 33.82 -12.03 14.55
CA LYS A 184 32.76 -12.70 13.79
C LYS A 184 31.50 -12.79 14.66
N LEU A 185 30.34 -12.80 14.02
CA LEU A 185 29.09 -13.18 14.69
C LEU A 185 29.24 -14.64 15.15
N GLY A 186 29.08 -14.89 16.43
CA GLY A 186 29.19 -16.24 17.00
C GLY A 186 27.89 -17.03 16.80
N ASP A 187 27.95 -18.33 17.12
CA ASP A 187 26.78 -19.25 16.93
C ASP A 187 25.52 -18.74 17.63
N ALA A 188 25.63 -18.16 18.83
CA ALA A 188 24.46 -17.63 19.55
C ALA A 188 23.78 -16.46 18.84
N GLN A 189 24.57 -15.56 18.24
CA GLN A 189 24.06 -14.43 17.45
C GLN A 189 23.44 -14.92 16.13
N ILE A 190 24.06 -15.92 15.50
CA ILE A 190 23.53 -16.55 14.27
C ILE A 190 22.20 -17.23 14.58
N ASP A 191 22.10 -18.00 15.67
CA ASP A 191 20.86 -18.62 16.10
C ASP A 191 19.75 -17.59 16.38
N GLU A 192 20.09 -16.43 16.94
CA GLU A 192 19.12 -15.35 17.20
C GLU A 192 18.65 -14.70 15.91
N LEU A 193 19.56 -14.45 14.97
CA LEU A 193 19.23 -13.96 13.63
C LEU A 193 18.41 -14.98 12.82
N GLU A 194 18.71 -16.28 12.94
CA GLU A 194 17.91 -17.34 12.30
C GLU A 194 16.47 -17.34 12.83
N ARG A 195 16.29 -17.22 14.15
CA ARG A 195 14.95 -17.10 14.74
C ARG A 195 14.20 -15.86 14.24
N LEU A 196 14.90 -14.73 14.14
CA LEU A 196 14.33 -13.50 13.61
C LEU A 196 13.91 -13.67 12.14
N ALA A 197 14.80 -14.18 11.28
CA ALA A 197 14.53 -14.41 9.86
C ALA A 197 13.38 -15.41 9.65
N PHE A 198 13.32 -16.48 10.45
CA PHE A 198 12.25 -17.48 10.42
C PHE A 198 10.87 -16.87 10.73
N ARG A 199 10.80 -15.88 11.64
CA ARG A 199 9.56 -15.22 12.02
C ARG A 199 9.22 -14.04 11.10
N ALA A 200 10.22 -13.32 10.61
CA ALA A 200 10.04 -12.21 9.69
C ALA A 200 9.48 -12.67 8.32
N GLY A 201 9.91 -13.84 7.85
CA GLY A 201 9.45 -14.38 6.59
C GLY A 201 7.92 -14.42 6.46
N PRO A 202 7.21 -15.20 7.27
CA PRO A 202 5.74 -15.25 7.22
C PRO A 202 5.08 -13.89 7.44
N ALA A 203 5.63 -13.02 8.29
CA ALA A 203 5.08 -11.68 8.55
C ALA A 203 5.17 -10.79 7.31
N LEU A 204 6.30 -10.78 6.62
CA LEU A 204 6.49 -10.05 5.35
C LEU A 204 5.57 -10.58 4.25
N GLU A 205 5.46 -11.90 4.13
CA GLU A 205 4.57 -12.52 3.14
C GLU A 205 3.10 -12.18 3.40
N ASN A 206 2.66 -12.18 4.66
CA ASN A 206 1.31 -11.78 5.03
C ASN A 206 1.07 -10.30 4.73
N ALA A 207 2.02 -9.41 5.05
CA ALA A 207 1.94 -7.99 4.73
C ALA A 207 1.89 -7.75 3.21
N ARG A 208 2.72 -8.47 2.43
CA ARG A 208 2.72 -8.44 0.96
C ARG A 208 1.37 -8.87 0.38
N LYS A 209 0.87 -10.04 0.80
CA LYS A 209 -0.45 -10.55 0.36
C LYS A 209 -1.59 -9.60 0.73
N TYR A 210 -1.51 -9.00 1.91
CA TYR A 210 -2.50 -8.01 2.33
C TYR A 210 -2.44 -6.75 1.46
N ALA A 211 -1.23 -6.24 1.17
CA ALA A 211 -1.06 -5.09 0.29
C ALA A 211 -1.58 -5.37 -1.13
N GLU A 212 -1.30 -6.56 -1.69
CA GLU A 212 -1.83 -7.00 -3.00
C GLU A 212 -3.36 -7.10 -2.99
N ALA A 213 -3.92 -7.75 -1.98
CA ALA A 213 -5.38 -7.85 -1.83
C ALA A 213 -6.03 -6.47 -1.66
N ARG A 214 -5.38 -5.57 -0.91
CA ARG A 214 -5.82 -4.19 -0.74
C ARG A 214 -5.74 -3.40 -2.04
N ALA A 215 -4.65 -3.52 -2.79
CA ALA A 215 -4.49 -2.86 -4.09
C ALA A 215 -5.60 -3.28 -5.07
N LEU A 216 -5.91 -4.58 -5.14
CA LEU A 216 -7.03 -5.08 -5.94
C LEU A 216 -8.40 -4.57 -5.43
N ALA A 217 -8.58 -4.47 -4.11
CA ALA A 217 -9.80 -3.93 -3.50
C ALA A 217 -9.92 -2.40 -3.64
N ASP A 218 -8.85 -1.70 -4.01
CA ASP A 218 -8.83 -0.25 -4.23
C ASP A 218 -9.24 0.16 -5.65
N LEU A 219 -9.35 -0.81 -6.57
CA LEU A 219 -9.78 -0.56 -7.94
C LEU A 219 -11.29 -0.75 -8.12
N ASP A 220 -11.85 -0.04 -9.08
CA ASP A 220 -13.19 -0.27 -9.62
C ASP A 220 -13.14 -1.39 -10.66
N ALA A 221 -13.92 -2.43 -10.48
CA ALA A 221 -13.86 -3.66 -11.28
C ALA A 221 -14.22 -3.45 -12.78
N LEU A 222 -14.95 -2.38 -13.10
CA LEU A 222 -15.34 -2.09 -14.47
C LEU A 222 -14.31 -1.23 -15.20
N THR A 223 -13.80 -0.19 -14.53
CA THR A 223 -12.99 0.87 -15.15
C THR A 223 -11.50 0.72 -14.86
N THR A 224 -11.11 -0.12 -13.94
CA THR A 224 -9.74 -0.26 -13.42
C THR A 224 -9.14 1.02 -12.80
N LEU A 225 -9.92 2.09 -12.70
CA LEU A 225 -9.56 3.27 -11.92
C LEU A 225 -9.66 2.95 -10.43
N HIS A 226 -9.07 3.81 -9.61
CA HIS A 226 -9.30 3.71 -8.17
C HIS A 226 -10.78 3.91 -7.84
N ASN A 227 -11.27 3.18 -6.85
CA ASN A 227 -12.67 3.25 -6.43
C ASN A 227 -12.93 4.40 -5.44
N ARG A 228 -14.21 4.58 -5.08
CA ARG A 228 -14.67 5.62 -4.16
C ARG A 228 -13.97 5.59 -2.79
N ARG A 229 -13.69 4.39 -2.24
CA ARG A 229 -13.01 4.27 -0.96
C ARG A 229 -11.60 4.84 -1.04
N TYR A 230 -10.82 4.39 -2.03
CA TYR A 230 -9.46 4.87 -2.26
C TYR A 230 -9.41 6.38 -2.52
N PHE A 231 -10.40 6.93 -3.24
CA PHE A 231 -10.54 8.37 -3.45
C PHE A 231 -10.58 9.12 -2.13
N HIS A 232 -11.47 8.76 -1.21
CA HIS A 232 -11.62 9.47 0.06
C HIS A 232 -10.38 9.35 0.95
N GLU A 233 -9.77 8.16 1.03
CA GLU A 233 -8.54 7.93 1.80
C GLU A 233 -7.38 8.77 1.24
N THR A 234 -7.23 8.78 -0.09
CA THR A 234 -6.16 9.51 -0.77
C THR A 234 -6.36 11.01 -0.70
N LEU A 235 -7.59 11.51 -0.92
CA LEU A 235 -7.87 12.93 -0.79
C LEU A 235 -7.53 13.44 0.61
N ALA A 236 -7.89 12.69 1.66
CA ALA A 236 -7.56 13.05 3.03
C ALA A 236 -6.03 13.11 3.28
N ARG A 237 -5.29 12.14 2.76
CA ARG A 237 -3.83 12.07 2.86
C ARG A 237 -3.15 13.22 2.11
N GLU A 238 -3.57 13.50 0.87
CA GLU A 238 -2.95 14.55 0.06
C GLU A 238 -3.31 15.97 0.57
N VAL A 239 -4.52 16.19 1.11
CA VAL A 239 -4.87 17.45 1.80
C VAL A 239 -3.96 17.67 3.00
N ALA A 240 -3.82 16.67 3.88
CA ALA A 240 -2.94 16.80 5.05
C ALA A 240 -1.47 17.04 4.64
N ARG A 241 -1.01 16.39 3.59
CA ARG A 241 0.34 16.54 3.03
C ARG A 241 0.54 17.95 2.46
N ALA A 242 -0.40 18.41 1.64
CA ALA A 242 -0.34 19.74 1.02
C ALA A 242 -0.32 20.84 2.08
N GLN A 243 -1.17 20.77 3.08
CA GLN A 243 -1.21 21.73 4.20
C GLN A 243 0.08 21.71 5.04
N ARG A 244 0.61 20.52 5.35
CA ARG A 244 1.84 20.36 6.13
C ARG A 244 3.06 20.99 5.46
N TYR A 245 3.15 20.87 4.14
CA TYR A 245 4.32 21.31 3.38
C TYR A 245 4.10 22.59 2.57
N GLY A 246 2.92 23.23 2.70
CA GLY A 246 2.57 24.43 1.96
C GLY A 246 2.53 24.22 0.44
N ARG A 247 2.11 23.02 -0.01
CA ARG A 247 2.03 22.67 -1.43
C ARG A 247 0.63 22.89 -1.98
N ARG A 248 0.54 23.04 -3.30
CA ARG A 248 -0.74 23.14 -4.00
C ARG A 248 -1.37 21.76 -4.15
N LEU A 249 -2.68 21.74 -4.19
CA LEU A 249 -3.48 20.56 -4.46
C LEU A 249 -4.76 21.02 -5.14
N SER A 250 -5.13 20.39 -6.24
CA SER A 250 -6.40 20.63 -6.90
C SER A 250 -7.20 19.34 -7.07
N LEU A 251 -8.48 19.47 -7.21
CA LEU A 251 -9.41 18.38 -7.43
C LEU A 251 -10.28 18.71 -8.66
N ILE A 252 -10.41 17.74 -9.56
CA ILE A 252 -11.41 17.71 -10.62
C ILE A 252 -12.46 16.67 -10.24
N VAL A 253 -13.72 17.03 -10.30
CA VAL A 253 -14.86 16.08 -10.28
C VAL A 253 -15.61 16.25 -11.59
N PHE A 254 -15.93 15.15 -12.28
CA PHE A 254 -16.68 15.21 -13.52
C PHE A 254 -17.64 14.05 -13.67
N ASP A 255 -18.63 14.22 -14.54
CA ASP A 255 -19.73 13.29 -14.77
C ASP A 255 -20.00 13.22 -16.28
N LEU A 256 -20.33 12.04 -16.78
CA LEU A 256 -20.68 11.87 -18.20
C LEU A 256 -22.10 12.38 -18.45
N ASP A 257 -22.22 13.39 -19.30
CA ASP A 257 -23.48 14.03 -19.55
C ASP A 257 -24.50 13.06 -20.17
N ASP A 258 -25.70 13.06 -19.63
CA ASP A 258 -26.85 12.27 -20.10
C ASP A 258 -26.60 10.74 -20.13
N PHE A 259 -25.67 10.23 -19.28
CA PHE A 259 -25.30 8.81 -19.24
C PHE A 259 -26.53 7.90 -19.00
N LYS A 260 -27.47 8.33 -18.17
CA LYS A 260 -28.73 7.60 -17.99
C LYS A 260 -29.53 7.46 -19.31
N ALA A 261 -29.62 8.52 -20.11
CA ALA A 261 -30.29 8.47 -21.40
C ALA A 261 -29.54 7.56 -22.41
N ILE A 262 -28.20 7.47 -22.30
CA ILE A 262 -27.42 6.51 -23.06
C ILE A 262 -27.83 5.09 -22.66
N ASN A 263 -27.83 4.76 -21.36
CA ASN A 263 -28.27 3.45 -20.86
C ASN A 263 -29.68 3.08 -21.29
N ASP A 264 -30.59 4.01 -21.18
CA ASP A 264 -32.00 3.78 -21.57
C ASP A 264 -32.17 3.52 -23.10
N ARG A 265 -31.28 4.11 -23.92
CA ARG A 265 -31.29 3.96 -25.37
C ARG A 265 -30.60 2.71 -25.87
N VAL A 266 -29.44 2.37 -25.35
CA VAL A 266 -28.54 1.31 -25.88
C VAL A 266 -28.31 0.15 -24.93
N GLY A 267 -28.86 0.22 -23.73
CA GLY A 267 -28.75 -0.82 -22.70
C GLY A 267 -27.50 -0.71 -21.82
N HIS A 268 -27.55 -1.29 -20.62
CA HIS A 268 -26.52 -1.19 -19.60
C HIS A 268 -25.16 -1.79 -20.03
N LEU A 269 -25.15 -2.86 -20.83
CA LEU A 269 -23.88 -3.44 -21.32
C LEU A 269 -23.08 -2.47 -22.19
N VAL A 270 -23.77 -1.65 -23.00
CA VAL A 270 -23.12 -0.60 -23.79
C VAL A 270 -22.71 0.55 -22.90
N GLY A 271 -23.52 0.89 -21.88
CA GLY A 271 -23.17 1.88 -20.88
C GLY A 271 -21.90 1.49 -20.10
N ASP A 272 -21.78 0.23 -19.71
CA ASP A 272 -20.56 -0.28 -19.08
C ASP A 272 -19.33 -0.13 -19.99
N ALA A 273 -19.47 -0.43 -21.28
CA ALA A 273 -18.40 -0.19 -22.26
C ALA A 273 -18.06 1.30 -22.42
N VAL A 274 -19.05 2.20 -22.30
CA VAL A 274 -18.82 3.66 -22.29
C VAL A 274 -17.99 4.07 -21.09
N LEU A 275 -18.31 3.58 -19.91
CA LEU A 275 -17.56 3.88 -18.68
C LEU A 275 -16.12 3.37 -18.75
N ALA A 276 -15.92 2.14 -19.24
CA ALA A 276 -14.58 1.56 -19.38
C ALA A 276 -13.72 2.35 -20.39
N GLU A 277 -14.26 2.66 -21.56
CA GLU A 277 -13.56 3.45 -22.59
C GLU A 277 -13.29 4.90 -22.11
N ALA A 278 -14.22 5.53 -21.37
CA ALA A 278 -14.01 6.86 -20.80
C ALA A 278 -12.85 6.83 -19.79
N ALA A 279 -12.76 5.78 -18.97
CA ALA A 279 -11.64 5.59 -18.03
C ALA A 279 -10.30 5.39 -18.74
N GLU A 280 -10.24 4.59 -19.80
CA GLU A 280 -9.01 4.41 -20.60
C GLU A 280 -8.55 5.74 -21.21
N ARG A 281 -9.47 6.53 -21.74
CA ARG A 281 -9.16 7.85 -22.29
C ARG A 281 -8.71 8.83 -21.22
N LEU A 282 -9.31 8.80 -20.04
CA LEU A 282 -8.86 9.56 -18.87
C LEU A 282 -7.42 9.21 -18.53
N LEU A 283 -7.10 7.91 -18.38
CA LEU A 283 -5.74 7.45 -18.05
C LEU A 283 -4.71 7.85 -19.10
N SER A 284 -5.10 7.98 -20.36
CA SER A 284 -4.18 8.41 -21.44
C SER A 284 -3.73 9.87 -21.35
N VAL A 285 -4.40 10.70 -20.55
CA VAL A 285 -4.11 12.14 -20.44
C VAL A 285 -3.64 12.60 -19.06
N VAL A 286 -3.88 11.81 -18.01
CA VAL A 286 -3.36 12.10 -16.67
C VAL A 286 -1.89 11.69 -16.53
N ARG A 287 -1.17 12.29 -15.58
CA ARG A 287 0.22 11.96 -15.27
C ARG A 287 0.25 10.82 -14.23
N SER A 288 1.40 10.18 -14.05
CA SER A 288 1.59 9.16 -13.03
C SER A 288 1.42 9.66 -11.58
N ALA A 289 1.58 10.96 -11.35
CA ALA A 289 1.37 11.60 -10.05
C ALA A 289 -0.11 11.96 -9.80
N ASP A 290 -0.93 12.02 -10.83
CA ASP A 290 -2.36 12.33 -10.75
C ASP A 290 -3.12 11.05 -10.36
N ILE A 291 -4.09 11.17 -9.48
CA ILE A 291 -4.84 10.02 -8.98
C ILE A 291 -6.26 10.05 -9.57
N ALA A 292 -6.53 9.17 -10.53
CA ALA A 292 -7.82 9.05 -11.21
C ALA A 292 -8.70 8.01 -10.50
N CYS A 293 -9.94 8.38 -10.19
CA CYS A 293 -10.89 7.58 -9.45
C CYS A 293 -12.27 7.58 -10.09
N ARG A 294 -13.00 6.47 -9.92
CA ARG A 294 -14.46 6.42 -10.13
C ARG A 294 -15.15 6.51 -8.78
N VAL A 295 -15.92 7.58 -8.57
CA VAL A 295 -16.52 7.90 -7.25
C VAL A 295 -18.03 7.59 -7.19
N GLY A 296 -18.66 7.39 -8.34
CA GLY A 296 -20.09 7.07 -8.47
C GLY A 296 -20.38 6.24 -9.72
N GLY A 297 -21.63 6.14 -10.12
CA GLY A 297 -22.07 5.42 -11.30
C GLY A 297 -21.39 5.91 -12.58
N ASP A 298 -21.56 7.18 -12.90
CA ASP A 298 -21.01 7.93 -14.04
C ASP A 298 -20.10 9.08 -13.60
N GLU A 299 -19.78 9.15 -12.30
CA GLU A 299 -18.97 10.18 -11.67
C GLU A 299 -17.52 9.74 -11.50
N PHE A 300 -16.62 10.63 -11.86
CA PHE A 300 -15.17 10.43 -11.78
C PHE A 300 -14.53 11.61 -11.03
N ALA A 301 -13.36 11.34 -10.43
CA ALA A 301 -12.56 12.38 -9.80
C ALA A 301 -11.08 12.20 -10.13
N VAL A 302 -10.34 13.32 -10.21
CA VAL A 302 -8.88 13.31 -10.33
C VAL A 302 -8.29 14.22 -9.26
N VAL A 303 -7.51 13.64 -8.36
CA VAL A 303 -6.72 14.37 -7.37
C VAL A 303 -5.39 14.76 -8.00
N LEU A 304 -5.02 16.03 -7.91
CA LEU A 304 -3.89 16.62 -8.60
C LEU A 304 -2.89 17.22 -7.59
N PRO A 305 -1.94 16.44 -7.07
CA PRO A 305 -0.89 16.97 -6.24
C PRO A 305 -0.03 18.00 -7.00
N GLU A 306 0.39 19.05 -6.28
CA GLU A 306 1.28 20.11 -6.78
C GLU A 306 0.74 20.89 -7.98
N SER A 307 -0.59 20.92 -8.17
CA SER A 307 -1.29 21.63 -9.24
C SER A 307 -2.21 22.72 -8.68
N ASN A 308 -2.33 23.83 -9.41
CA ASN A 308 -3.27 24.91 -9.13
C ASN A 308 -4.58 24.74 -9.92
N ALA A 309 -5.55 25.65 -9.68
CA ALA A 309 -6.85 25.61 -10.36
C ALA A 309 -6.74 25.76 -11.88
N GLU A 310 -5.85 26.59 -12.38
CA GLU A 310 -5.63 26.85 -13.81
C GLU A 310 -5.10 25.59 -14.53
N GLU A 311 -4.11 24.91 -13.92
CA GLU A 311 -3.55 23.66 -14.43
C GLU A 311 -4.59 22.53 -14.39
N ALA A 312 -5.43 22.49 -13.36
CA ALA A 312 -6.52 21.54 -13.23
C ALA A 312 -7.62 21.80 -14.28
N GLU A 313 -7.98 23.05 -14.54
CA GLU A 313 -8.92 23.43 -15.60
C GLU A 313 -8.43 23.03 -17.00
N LEU A 314 -7.15 23.27 -17.28
CA LEU A 314 -6.51 22.84 -18.52
C LEU A 314 -6.55 21.31 -18.70
N LEU A 315 -6.31 20.57 -17.60
CA LEU A 315 -6.42 19.11 -17.63
C LEU A 315 -7.86 18.65 -17.82
N ALA A 316 -8.83 19.26 -17.13
CA ALA A 316 -10.25 18.95 -17.34
C ALA A 316 -10.67 19.13 -18.80
N GLY A 317 -10.21 20.22 -19.44
CA GLY A 317 -10.42 20.43 -20.87
C GLY A 317 -9.73 19.40 -21.77
N ARG A 318 -8.57 18.86 -21.37
CA ARG A 318 -7.90 17.76 -22.08
C ARG A 318 -8.67 16.45 -21.93
N ILE A 319 -9.16 16.14 -20.73
CA ILE A 319 -10.01 14.97 -20.45
C ILE A 319 -11.28 15.02 -21.30
N ALA A 320 -11.98 16.14 -21.29
CA ALA A 320 -13.20 16.32 -22.08
C ALA A 320 -12.94 16.09 -23.58
N ARG A 321 -11.88 16.66 -24.12
CA ARG A 321 -11.48 16.44 -25.52
C ARG A 321 -11.11 14.98 -25.81
N ALA A 322 -10.41 14.31 -24.92
CA ALA A 322 -10.03 12.92 -25.11
C ALA A 322 -11.26 12.00 -25.10
N ILE A 323 -12.18 12.22 -24.17
CA ILE A 323 -13.42 11.43 -24.08
C ILE A 323 -14.32 11.65 -25.32
N ASN A 324 -14.45 12.87 -25.78
CA ASN A 324 -15.27 13.22 -26.97
C ASN A 324 -14.57 12.98 -28.32
N ALA A 325 -13.27 12.67 -28.34
CA ALA A 325 -12.45 12.63 -29.56
C ALA A 325 -12.99 11.69 -30.66
N ARG A 326 -13.68 10.64 -30.29
CA ARG A 326 -14.28 9.65 -31.20
C ARG A 326 -15.50 9.00 -30.55
N PRO A 327 -16.47 8.52 -31.36
CA PRO A 327 -17.63 7.78 -30.83
C PRO A 327 -17.20 6.58 -29.99
N ILE A 328 -17.96 6.32 -28.92
CA ILE A 328 -17.77 5.15 -28.07
C ILE A 328 -18.88 4.16 -28.42
N THR A 329 -18.53 3.08 -29.10
CA THR A 329 -19.46 2.02 -29.49
C THR A 329 -20.76 2.56 -30.14
N ALA A 330 -21.91 1.94 -29.90
CA ALA A 330 -23.24 2.41 -30.34
C ALA A 330 -23.76 3.62 -29.55
N ALA A 331 -23.08 4.06 -28.49
CA ALA A 331 -23.47 5.24 -27.72
C ALA A 331 -23.27 6.55 -28.49
N GLY A 332 -22.30 6.58 -29.39
CA GLY A 332 -21.90 7.80 -30.11
C GLY A 332 -20.86 8.61 -29.35
N THR A 333 -20.76 9.91 -29.63
CA THR A 333 -19.89 10.82 -28.85
C THR A 333 -20.50 11.05 -27.46
N VAL A 334 -19.63 11.07 -26.46
CA VAL A 334 -20.02 11.28 -25.06
C VAL A 334 -19.37 12.59 -24.59
N GLU A 335 -20.16 13.43 -24.00
CA GLU A 335 -19.73 14.68 -23.40
C GLU A 335 -19.63 14.54 -21.88
N LEU A 336 -18.93 15.46 -21.25
CA LEU A 336 -18.81 15.53 -19.79
C LEU A 336 -18.91 16.96 -19.29
N SER A 337 -19.42 17.11 -18.10
CA SER A 337 -19.35 18.33 -17.29
C SER A 337 -18.32 18.13 -16.18
N ALA A 338 -17.54 19.16 -15.88
CA ALA A 338 -16.50 19.09 -14.85
C ALA A 338 -16.54 20.28 -13.90
N GLY A 339 -16.26 20.00 -12.63
CA GLY A 339 -16.01 21.01 -11.59
C GLY A 339 -14.57 20.90 -11.11
N VAL A 340 -13.93 22.04 -10.92
CA VAL A 340 -12.54 22.16 -10.46
C VAL A 340 -12.49 23.01 -9.18
N ALA A 341 -11.72 22.55 -8.20
CA ALA A 341 -11.42 23.34 -7.00
C ALA A 341 -9.95 23.20 -6.60
N GLU A 342 -9.33 24.31 -6.17
CA GLU A 342 -8.00 24.30 -5.55
C GLU A 342 -8.14 24.26 -4.02
N LEU A 343 -7.24 23.58 -3.32
CA LEU A 343 -7.20 23.47 -1.87
C LEU A 343 -6.92 24.85 -1.24
N ARG A 344 -7.73 25.22 -0.28
CA ARG A 344 -7.51 26.39 0.59
C ARG A 344 -6.82 25.97 1.89
N PRO A 345 -6.08 26.88 2.55
CA PRO A 345 -5.34 26.54 3.78
C PRO A 345 -6.22 25.95 4.90
N SER A 346 -7.48 26.35 4.99
CA SER A 346 -8.43 25.92 6.03
C SER A 346 -9.35 24.78 5.62
N ASP A 347 -9.28 24.31 4.38
CA ASP A 347 -10.19 23.28 3.88
C ASP A 347 -9.92 21.94 4.56
N ARG A 348 -10.97 21.26 4.94
CA ARG A 348 -10.98 19.82 5.14
C ARG A 348 -11.11 19.12 3.78
N PRO A 349 -10.79 17.84 3.69
CA PRO A 349 -11.00 17.07 2.45
C PRO A 349 -12.44 17.16 1.91
N THR A 350 -13.42 17.19 2.81
CA THR A 350 -14.84 17.35 2.48
C THR A 350 -15.15 18.73 1.87
N ASP A 351 -14.51 19.81 2.39
CA ASP A 351 -14.78 21.16 1.93
C ASP A 351 -14.24 21.38 0.50
N LEU A 352 -13.06 20.78 0.19
CA LEU A 352 -12.50 20.78 -1.17
C LEU A 352 -13.41 20.01 -2.14
N PHE A 353 -13.88 18.82 -1.72
CA PHE A 353 -14.78 18.01 -2.54
C PHE A 353 -16.10 18.72 -2.80
N GLU A 354 -16.74 19.28 -1.77
CA GLU A 354 -18.01 20.02 -1.90
C GLU A 354 -17.88 21.20 -2.85
N ARG A 355 -16.77 21.94 -2.85
CA ARG A 355 -16.54 23.05 -3.79
C ARG A 355 -16.37 22.57 -5.24
N ALA A 356 -15.69 21.46 -5.45
CA ALA A 356 -15.54 20.87 -6.78
C ALA A 356 -16.89 20.34 -7.29
N ASP A 357 -17.68 19.70 -6.43
CA ASP A 357 -19.02 19.21 -6.75
C ASP A 357 -20.02 20.34 -7.05
N GLU A 358 -19.99 21.44 -6.26
CA GLU A 358 -20.77 22.64 -6.55
C GLU A 358 -20.40 23.27 -7.91
N ALA A 359 -19.12 23.27 -8.25
CA ALA A 359 -18.65 23.75 -9.55
C ALA A 359 -19.14 22.82 -10.69
N LEU A 360 -19.11 21.48 -10.50
CA LEU A 360 -19.70 20.53 -11.44
C LEU A 360 -21.20 20.77 -11.63
N TYR A 361 -21.94 20.96 -10.54
CA TYR A 361 -23.36 21.26 -10.60
C TYR A 361 -23.64 22.53 -11.45
N ARG A 362 -22.85 23.59 -11.26
CA ARG A 362 -22.95 24.81 -12.06
C ARG A 362 -22.63 24.56 -13.54
N ALA A 363 -21.63 23.74 -13.85
CA ALA A 363 -21.35 23.37 -15.24
C ALA A 363 -22.56 22.69 -15.90
N LYS A 364 -23.24 21.80 -15.17
CA LYS A 364 -24.47 21.16 -15.65
C LYS A 364 -25.64 22.15 -15.84
N GLU A 365 -25.85 23.09 -14.92
CA GLU A 365 -26.89 24.12 -15.03
C GLU A 365 -26.66 25.08 -16.19
N LEU A 366 -25.43 25.44 -16.50
CA LEU A 366 -25.03 26.35 -17.58
C LEU A 366 -25.09 25.73 -18.98
N GLY A 367 -25.55 24.48 -19.10
CA GLY A 367 -25.78 23.85 -20.40
C GLY A 367 -24.91 22.62 -20.66
N LYS A 368 -24.22 22.07 -19.67
CA LYS A 368 -23.40 20.88 -19.76
C LYS A 368 -22.17 21.04 -20.67
N ALA A 369 -21.42 19.95 -20.92
CA ALA A 369 -20.27 19.87 -21.83
C ALA A 369 -19.22 20.97 -21.57
N GLN A 370 -18.98 21.33 -20.32
CA GLN A 370 -18.08 22.41 -19.92
C GLN A 370 -17.45 22.18 -18.57
N THR A 371 -16.37 22.89 -18.32
CA THR A 371 -15.70 22.93 -17.03
C THR A 371 -16.05 24.23 -16.29
N HIS A 372 -16.32 24.13 -15.00
CA HIS A 372 -16.46 25.30 -14.12
C HIS A 372 -15.46 25.21 -12.97
N VAL A 373 -14.81 26.35 -12.68
CA VAL A 373 -13.86 26.44 -11.57
C VAL A 373 -14.56 27.05 -10.38
N ALA A 374 -14.41 26.43 -9.21
CA ALA A 374 -14.94 26.99 -7.96
C ALA A 374 -14.32 28.35 -7.69
N ALA A 375 -15.16 29.35 -7.49
CA ALA A 375 -14.70 30.72 -7.22
C ALA A 375 -13.84 30.73 -5.94
N ASP A 376 -12.72 31.43 -5.99
CA ASP A 376 -12.00 31.80 -4.78
C ASP A 376 -12.94 32.68 -3.96
N GLY A 377 -13.40 32.17 -2.82
CA GLY A 377 -14.20 32.99 -1.91
C GLY A 377 -13.36 34.16 -1.43
N ALA A 378 -13.93 35.35 -1.53
CA ALA A 378 -13.33 36.59 -1.02
C ALA A 378 -13.16 36.54 0.51
#